data_ca4e0e5735f61c3d68cb0bd55d3f97f9
#
_entry.id   ca4e0e5735f61c3d68cb0bd55d3f97f9
#
_cell.length_a   1.000
_cell.length_b   1.000
_cell.length_c   1.000
_cell.angle_alpha   90.00
_cell.angle_beta   90.00
_cell.angle_gamma   90.00
#
_symmetry.space_group_name_H-M   'P 1'
#
loop_
_entity.id
_entity.type
_entity.pdbx_description
1 polymer ?
#
loop_
_entity_poly.entity_id
_entity_poly.type
_entity_poly.pdbx_seq_one_letter_code
_entity_poly.pdbx_strand_id
1 'polypeptide(L)'
;PERAALLTLRSHFDLFSNLRPARIYPGLESLSPLREDIAKSGVDVLVVRELTSGIYFGQPKGREGEGEEEFAYDTMRYSKREIRRIAIAAFEAAQKRRGKVTSVDKANVLVTSRLWREIAEEVAKDYPDVELDHIYIDNATMQIMKNPAQFDVMLCSNLFGDIVSDECAMMTGSMGLLPSASMNEDGFGLYEPAVSYTHLTLPTIYSV
;
A
#
# COMPACT_ATOMS: atom_id res chain seq x y z
N PRO A 1 22.62 -7.11 -2.03
CA PRO A 1 22.90 -6.29 -3.22
C PRO A 1 21.61 -5.76 -3.87
N GLU A 2 20.61 -6.59 -4.08
CA GLU A 2 19.36 -6.22 -4.80
C GLU A 2 18.52 -5.17 -4.06
N ARG A 3 18.37 -5.28 -2.73
CA ARG A 3 17.68 -4.29 -1.91
C ARG A 3 18.30 -2.88 -2.04
N ALA A 4 19.63 -2.81 -2.05
CA ALA A 4 20.31 -1.53 -2.18
C ALA A 4 20.10 -0.91 -3.57
N ALA A 5 20.12 -1.73 -4.63
CA ALA A 5 19.88 -1.26 -5.99
C ALA A 5 18.44 -0.74 -6.17
N LEU A 6 17.44 -1.47 -5.67
CA LEU A 6 16.02 -1.08 -5.77
C LEU A 6 15.73 0.23 -5.04
N LEU A 7 16.21 0.37 -3.80
CA LEU A 7 16.03 1.60 -3.02
C LEU A 7 16.73 2.80 -3.68
N THR A 8 17.91 2.58 -4.28
CA THR A 8 18.64 3.61 -5.01
C THR A 8 17.85 4.06 -6.24
N LEU A 9 17.29 3.13 -7.01
CA LEU A 9 16.47 3.46 -8.19
C LEU A 9 15.20 4.22 -7.79
N ARG A 10 14.50 3.77 -6.75
CA ARG A 10 13.29 4.45 -6.24
C ARG A 10 13.58 5.88 -5.79
N SER A 11 14.69 6.09 -5.10
CA SER A 11 15.14 7.42 -4.69
C SER A 11 15.59 8.28 -5.85
N HIS A 12 16.37 7.72 -6.80
CA HIS A 12 16.90 8.46 -7.96
C HIS A 12 15.81 8.99 -8.89
N PHE A 13 14.77 8.19 -9.12
CA PHE A 13 13.66 8.55 -10.00
C PHE A 13 12.44 9.11 -9.26
N ASP A 14 12.55 9.39 -7.96
CA ASP A 14 11.44 9.83 -7.07
C ASP A 14 10.16 9.01 -7.26
N LEU A 15 10.29 7.69 -7.21
CA LEU A 15 9.16 6.75 -7.36
C LEU A 15 8.35 6.70 -6.07
N PHE A 16 7.50 7.69 -5.85
CA PHE A 16 6.78 7.88 -4.59
C PHE A 16 5.49 7.08 -4.48
N SER A 17 4.89 6.72 -5.61
CA SER A 17 3.60 6.01 -5.65
C SER A 17 3.80 4.54 -6.00
N ASN A 18 3.47 3.64 -5.08
CA ASN A 18 3.48 2.20 -5.32
C ASN A 18 2.05 1.69 -5.49
N LEU A 19 1.78 1.17 -6.68
CA LEU A 19 0.49 0.62 -7.06
C LEU A 19 0.52 -0.90 -6.92
N ARG A 20 -0.36 -1.44 -6.10
CA ARG A 20 -0.51 -2.86 -5.78
C ARG A 20 -1.95 -3.33 -6.05
N PRO A 21 -2.29 -3.74 -7.28
CA PRO A 21 -3.61 -4.30 -7.56
C PRO A 21 -3.73 -5.72 -7.00
N ALA A 22 -4.88 -6.00 -6.39
CA ALA A 22 -5.25 -7.33 -5.92
C ALA A 22 -6.63 -7.69 -6.49
N ARG A 23 -6.66 -8.65 -7.40
CA ARG A 23 -7.88 -9.03 -8.11
C ARG A 23 -8.06 -10.55 -8.13
N ILE A 24 -9.25 -11.01 -7.82
CA ILE A 24 -9.66 -12.39 -8.07
C ILE A 24 -10.30 -12.44 -9.44
N TYR A 25 -9.67 -13.17 -10.37
CA TYR A 25 -10.18 -13.30 -11.73
C TYR A 25 -11.30 -14.35 -11.79
N PRO A 26 -12.34 -14.12 -12.63
CA PRO A 26 -13.38 -15.13 -12.85
C PRO A 26 -12.80 -16.49 -13.26
N GLY A 27 -13.22 -17.54 -12.56
CA GLY A 27 -12.73 -18.89 -12.75
C GLY A 27 -11.51 -19.28 -11.89
N LEU A 28 -10.91 -18.32 -11.17
CA LEU A 28 -9.78 -18.58 -10.24
C LEU A 28 -10.16 -18.42 -8.77
N GLU A 29 -11.45 -18.32 -8.46
CA GLU A 29 -11.94 -18.11 -7.09
C GLU A 29 -11.53 -19.23 -6.13
N SER A 30 -11.37 -20.44 -6.65
CA SER A 30 -10.95 -21.62 -5.87
C SER A 30 -9.50 -21.56 -5.39
N LEU A 31 -8.67 -20.66 -5.96
CA LEU A 31 -7.31 -20.42 -5.50
C LEU A 31 -7.26 -19.51 -4.28
N SER A 32 -8.32 -18.71 -4.07
CA SER A 32 -8.41 -17.80 -2.94
C SER A 32 -8.62 -18.56 -1.64
N PRO A 33 -7.93 -18.17 -0.54
CA PRO A 33 -8.18 -18.72 0.79
C PRO A 33 -9.44 -18.17 1.45
N LEU A 34 -10.10 -17.20 0.82
CA LEU A 34 -11.36 -16.64 1.31
C LEU A 34 -12.50 -17.65 1.17
N ARG A 35 -13.54 -17.46 1.96
CA ARG A 35 -14.80 -18.18 1.76
C ARG A 35 -15.30 -17.99 0.32
N GLU A 36 -15.88 -19.01 -0.25
CA GLU A 36 -16.30 -19.03 -1.65
C GLU A 36 -17.26 -17.90 -2.02
N ASP A 37 -18.21 -17.57 -1.13
CA ASP A 37 -19.15 -16.46 -1.31
C ASP A 37 -18.45 -15.10 -1.37
N ILE A 38 -17.38 -14.91 -0.58
CA ILE A 38 -16.56 -13.70 -0.59
C ILE A 38 -15.68 -13.66 -1.84
N ALA A 39 -15.00 -14.75 -2.18
CA ALA A 39 -14.16 -14.82 -3.37
C ALA A 39 -14.94 -14.53 -4.66
N LYS A 40 -16.22 -14.96 -4.73
CA LYS A 40 -17.13 -14.71 -5.85
C LYS A 40 -17.75 -13.30 -5.87
N SER A 41 -17.53 -12.48 -4.84
CA SER A 41 -18.13 -11.14 -4.76
C SER A 41 -17.57 -10.10 -5.73
N GLY A 42 -16.55 -10.47 -6.52
CA GLY A 42 -15.91 -9.55 -7.48
C GLY A 42 -14.83 -8.71 -6.86
N VAL A 43 -13.88 -9.34 -6.16
CA VAL A 43 -12.73 -8.67 -5.52
C VAL A 43 -11.81 -8.04 -6.55
N ASP A 44 -11.70 -6.72 -6.52
CA ASP A 44 -10.78 -5.92 -7.35
C ASP A 44 -10.40 -4.65 -6.59
N VAL A 45 -9.30 -4.70 -5.85
CA VAL A 45 -8.79 -3.64 -4.99
C VAL A 45 -7.46 -3.14 -5.52
N LEU A 46 -7.27 -1.83 -5.56
CA LEU A 46 -5.98 -1.20 -5.84
C LEU A 46 -5.46 -0.52 -4.57
N VAL A 47 -4.35 -1.00 -4.02
CA VAL A 47 -3.64 -0.31 -2.95
C VAL A 47 -2.68 0.70 -3.55
N VAL A 48 -2.84 1.97 -3.19
CA VAL A 48 -1.95 3.09 -3.54
C VAL A 48 -1.16 3.46 -2.29
N ARG A 49 0.10 3.03 -2.26
CA ARG A 49 1.02 3.17 -1.13
C ARG A 49 2.02 4.30 -1.37
N GLU A 50 2.13 5.23 -0.44
CA GLU A 50 3.26 6.17 -0.41
C GLU A 50 4.56 5.40 -0.12
N LEU A 51 5.63 5.66 -0.88
CA LEU A 51 6.81 4.78 -0.89
C LEU A 51 8.09 5.43 -0.38
N THR A 52 8.16 6.75 -0.28
CA THR A 52 9.42 7.50 -0.09
C THR A 52 9.54 8.20 1.26
N SER A 53 8.51 8.14 2.09
CA SER A 53 8.43 8.84 3.38
C SER A 53 7.97 7.91 4.52
N GLY A 54 7.54 8.50 5.63
CA GLY A 54 7.04 7.77 6.79
C GLY A 54 8.13 7.19 7.68
N ILE A 55 7.77 6.14 8.43
CA ILE A 55 8.64 5.56 9.45
C ILE A 55 9.89 4.88 8.86
N TYR A 56 9.83 4.44 7.59
CA TYR A 56 10.97 3.79 6.94
C TYR A 56 12.11 4.76 6.61
N PHE A 57 11.80 6.06 6.44
CA PHE A 57 12.75 7.10 6.04
C PHE A 57 12.88 8.24 7.04
N GLY A 58 11.96 8.35 8.00
CA GLY A 58 11.97 9.42 9.00
C GLY A 58 13.22 9.41 9.86
N GLN A 59 13.63 10.60 10.28
CA GLN A 59 14.75 10.84 11.18
C GLN A 59 14.29 11.74 12.33
N PRO A 60 14.88 11.64 13.54
CA PRO A 60 15.93 10.70 13.93
C PRO A 60 15.42 9.27 14.12
N LYS A 61 16.30 8.28 14.00
CA LYS A 61 16.08 6.89 14.41
C LYS A 61 17.38 6.29 14.95
N GLY A 62 17.25 5.42 15.92
CA GLY A 62 18.45 4.86 16.56
C GLY A 62 18.15 4.02 17.78
N ARG A 63 19.25 3.73 18.50
CA ARG A 63 19.25 3.08 19.80
C ARG A 63 20.11 3.91 20.75
N GLU A 64 19.67 4.09 21.96
CA GLU A 64 20.32 4.86 23.02
C GLU A 64 20.16 4.15 24.36
N GLY A 65 21.02 4.50 25.34
CA GLY A 65 21.04 3.87 26.65
C GLY A 65 21.95 2.64 26.70
N GLU A 66 22.04 2.04 27.89
CA GLU A 66 22.84 0.83 28.15
C GLU A 66 22.06 -0.12 29.09
N GLY A 67 22.32 -1.44 28.96
CA GLY A 67 21.70 -2.47 29.77
C GLY A 67 20.17 -2.50 29.65
N GLU A 68 19.48 -2.56 30.79
CA GLU A 68 18.00 -2.59 30.83
C GLU A 68 17.35 -1.25 30.45
N GLU A 69 18.11 -0.15 30.44
CA GLU A 69 17.64 1.18 30.04
C GLU A 69 17.87 1.46 28.55
N GLU A 70 18.38 0.49 27.78
CA GLU A 70 18.52 0.62 26.34
C GLU A 70 17.15 0.70 25.67
N PHE A 71 16.95 1.71 24.81
CA PHE A 71 15.73 1.89 24.02
C PHE A 71 16.04 2.18 22.55
N ALA A 72 15.09 1.85 21.67
CA ALA A 72 15.16 2.13 20.26
C ALA A 72 13.98 2.99 19.81
N TYR A 73 14.19 3.83 18.80
CA TYR A 73 13.15 4.70 18.26
C TYR A 73 13.25 4.86 16.74
N ASP A 74 12.08 4.97 16.11
CA ASP A 74 11.90 5.32 14.71
C ASP A 74 10.91 6.48 14.59
N THR A 75 11.22 7.46 13.75
CA THR A 75 10.37 8.63 13.53
C THR A 75 9.45 8.45 12.33
N MET A 76 8.15 8.49 12.55
CA MET A 76 7.17 8.62 11.48
C MET A 76 6.96 10.11 11.15
N ARG A 77 7.27 10.49 9.91
CA ARG A 77 7.14 11.88 9.44
C ARG A 77 6.53 11.91 8.05
N TYR A 78 5.56 12.84 7.86
CA TYR A 78 4.98 13.19 6.58
C TYR A 78 4.82 14.72 6.46
N SER A 79 5.17 15.27 5.31
CA SER A 79 4.82 16.65 4.94
C SER A 79 3.49 16.68 4.20
N LYS A 80 2.83 17.85 4.17
CA LYS A 80 1.60 18.06 3.36
C LYS A 80 1.83 17.76 1.88
N ARG A 81 3.01 18.08 1.34
CA ARG A 81 3.37 17.82 -0.06
C ARG A 81 3.38 16.31 -0.36
N GLU A 82 4.02 15.54 0.51
CA GLU A 82 4.13 14.08 0.33
C GLU A 82 2.76 13.41 0.38
N ILE A 83 1.90 13.83 1.32
CA ILE A 83 0.54 13.30 1.42
C ILE A 83 -0.30 13.73 0.20
N ARG A 84 -0.21 14.99 -0.22
CA ARG A 84 -1.00 15.51 -1.34
C ARG A 84 -0.70 14.79 -2.63
N ARG A 85 0.57 14.57 -2.99
CA ARG A 85 0.94 13.91 -4.24
C ARG A 85 0.44 12.46 -4.33
N ILE A 86 0.49 11.71 -3.21
CA ILE A 86 -0.01 10.34 -3.22
C ILE A 86 -1.54 10.29 -3.17
N ALA A 87 -2.20 11.26 -2.52
CA ALA A 87 -3.64 11.39 -2.57
C ALA A 87 -4.12 11.67 -4.00
N ILE A 88 -3.51 12.62 -4.72
CA ILE A 88 -3.81 12.89 -6.13
C ILE A 88 -3.72 11.61 -6.96
N ALA A 89 -2.62 10.85 -6.84
CA ALA A 89 -2.46 9.59 -7.56
C ALA A 89 -3.58 8.57 -7.25
N ALA A 90 -4.06 8.52 -6.00
CA ALA A 90 -5.15 7.64 -5.61
C ALA A 90 -6.51 8.10 -6.20
N PHE A 91 -6.80 9.40 -6.18
CA PHE A 91 -8.02 9.95 -6.75
C PHE A 91 -8.07 9.79 -8.27
N GLU A 92 -6.98 10.07 -8.98
CA GLU A 92 -6.88 9.85 -10.42
C GLU A 92 -7.03 8.36 -10.80
N ALA A 93 -6.51 7.46 -9.97
CA ALA A 93 -6.72 6.03 -10.16
C ALA A 93 -8.20 5.65 -9.96
N ALA A 94 -8.85 6.22 -8.94
CA ALA A 94 -10.26 5.96 -8.65
C ALA A 94 -11.20 6.45 -9.77
N GLN A 95 -10.91 7.61 -10.38
CA GLN A 95 -11.66 8.11 -11.55
C GLN A 95 -11.67 7.13 -12.74
N LYS A 96 -10.59 6.35 -12.88
CA LYS A 96 -10.46 5.33 -13.94
C LYS A 96 -11.04 3.97 -13.53
N ARG A 97 -11.60 3.88 -12.31
CA ARG A 97 -12.14 2.66 -11.71
C ARG A 97 -13.59 2.87 -11.27
N ARG A 98 -13.93 2.51 -10.03
CA ARG A 98 -15.31 2.58 -9.52
C ARG A 98 -15.63 3.89 -8.81
N GLY A 99 -14.69 4.85 -8.78
CA GLY A 99 -14.90 6.18 -8.23
C GLY A 99 -14.92 6.24 -6.71
N LYS A 100 -14.19 5.37 -6.03
CA LYS A 100 -14.11 5.38 -4.57
C LYS A 100 -12.67 5.30 -4.06
N VAL A 101 -12.30 6.22 -3.16
CA VAL A 101 -11.06 6.18 -2.38
C VAL A 101 -11.38 5.88 -0.92
N THR A 102 -10.77 4.85 -0.36
CA THR A 102 -10.79 4.59 1.09
C THR A 102 -9.41 4.92 1.65
N SER A 103 -9.33 6.01 2.40
CA SER A 103 -8.10 6.45 3.06
C SER A 103 -7.88 5.67 4.36
N VAL A 104 -6.75 4.95 4.42
CA VAL A 104 -6.38 4.11 5.57
C VAL A 104 -5.45 4.86 6.50
N ASP A 105 -5.85 5.03 7.75
CA ASP A 105 -5.11 5.80 8.73
C ASP A 105 -5.20 5.23 10.16
N LYS A 106 -4.59 5.92 11.13
CA LYS A 106 -4.76 5.69 12.58
C LYS A 106 -4.95 7.04 13.29
N ALA A 107 -5.85 7.88 12.79
CA ALA A 107 -6.04 9.27 13.22
C ALA A 107 -6.51 9.40 14.68
N ASN A 108 -7.10 8.34 15.26
CA ASN A 108 -7.45 8.29 16.68
C ASN A 108 -6.21 8.28 17.60
N VAL A 109 -5.03 7.92 17.08
CA VAL A 109 -3.79 7.85 17.88
C VAL A 109 -2.69 8.75 17.30
N LEU A 110 -2.41 8.68 15.99
CA LEU A 110 -1.24 9.28 15.38
C LEU A 110 -1.50 10.69 14.85
N VAL A 111 -0.62 11.63 15.20
CA VAL A 111 -0.66 13.01 14.67
C VAL A 111 -0.46 13.03 13.16
N THR A 112 0.45 12.20 12.64
CA THR A 112 0.70 12.07 11.20
C THR A 112 -0.53 11.58 10.44
N SER A 113 -1.32 10.70 11.03
CA SER A 113 -2.58 10.22 10.43
C SER A 113 -3.69 11.29 10.47
N ARG A 114 -3.70 12.18 11.44
CA ARG A 114 -4.62 13.33 11.44
C ARG A 114 -4.30 14.27 10.28
N LEU A 115 -3.03 14.63 10.10
CA LEU A 115 -2.59 15.42 8.95
C LEU A 115 -2.89 14.72 7.62
N TRP A 116 -2.70 13.40 7.58
CA TRP A 116 -3.02 12.58 6.40
C TRP A 116 -4.48 12.71 6.00
N ARG A 117 -5.39 12.59 6.97
CA ARG A 117 -6.82 12.72 6.76
C ARG A 117 -7.21 14.12 6.27
N GLU A 118 -6.70 15.16 6.94
CA GLU A 118 -6.92 16.56 6.55
C GLU A 118 -6.54 16.81 5.08
N ILE A 119 -5.38 16.34 4.65
CA ILE A 119 -4.92 16.55 3.27
C ILE A 119 -5.70 15.69 2.27
N ALA A 120 -6.08 14.46 2.62
CA ALA A 120 -6.95 13.65 1.77
C ALA A 120 -8.31 14.33 1.54
N GLU A 121 -8.91 14.93 2.58
CA GLU A 121 -10.15 15.70 2.50
C GLU A 121 -9.98 17.00 1.70
N GLU A 122 -8.80 17.65 1.77
CA GLU A 122 -8.50 18.82 0.92
C GLU A 122 -8.47 18.42 -0.56
N VAL A 123 -7.76 17.33 -0.91
CA VAL A 123 -7.64 16.85 -2.29
C VAL A 123 -9.00 16.38 -2.83
N ALA A 124 -9.80 15.72 -2.02
CA ALA A 124 -11.14 15.24 -2.42
C ALA A 124 -12.04 16.36 -3.01
N LYS A 125 -11.84 17.61 -2.61
CA LYS A 125 -12.62 18.75 -3.12
C LYS A 125 -12.39 18.99 -4.62
N ASP A 126 -11.22 18.59 -5.14
CA ASP A 126 -10.86 18.72 -6.54
C ASP A 126 -11.38 17.54 -7.39
N TYR A 127 -11.92 16.50 -6.74
CA TYR A 127 -12.44 15.27 -7.36
C TYR A 127 -13.89 14.98 -6.92
N PRO A 128 -14.87 15.83 -7.28
CA PRO A 128 -16.25 15.72 -6.80
C PRO A 128 -16.98 14.47 -7.30
N ASP A 129 -16.43 13.78 -8.29
CA ASP A 129 -16.89 12.53 -8.88
C ASP A 129 -16.35 11.27 -8.16
N VAL A 130 -15.48 11.45 -7.16
CA VAL A 130 -14.88 10.35 -6.39
C VAL A 130 -15.34 10.41 -4.94
N GLU A 131 -15.92 9.32 -4.45
CA GLU A 131 -16.27 9.16 -3.03
C GLU A 131 -15.01 8.98 -2.18
N LEU A 132 -14.86 9.78 -1.11
CA LEU A 132 -13.83 9.58 -0.09
C LEU A 132 -14.43 8.99 1.18
N ASP A 133 -13.88 7.89 1.65
CA ASP A 133 -14.17 7.28 2.93
C ASP A 133 -12.88 7.11 3.76
N HIS A 134 -12.99 7.04 5.08
CA HIS A 134 -11.87 6.84 5.99
C HIS A 134 -12.04 5.58 6.82
N ILE A 135 -10.97 4.83 6.97
CA ILE A 135 -10.96 3.63 7.80
C ILE A 135 -9.68 3.55 8.63
N TYR A 136 -9.78 3.16 9.88
CA TYR A 136 -8.60 2.86 10.69
C TYR A 136 -7.96 1.56 10.22
N ILE A 137 -6.63 1.50 10.22
CA ILE A 137 -5.85 0.36 9.72
C ILE A 137 -6.27 -0.97 10.35
N ASP A 138 -6.52 -1.01 11.65
CA ASP A 138 -6.97 -2.20 12.36
C ASP A 138 -8.35 -2.68 11.91
N ASN A 139 -9.26 -1.77 11.58
CA ASN A 139 -10.54 -2.14 10.99
C ASN A 139 -10.40 -2.50 9.51
N ALA A 140 -9.49 -1.84 8.77
CA ALA A 140 -9.25 -2.14 7.36
C ALA A 140 -8.85 -3.60 7.17
N THR A 141 -7.90 -4.12 7.96
CA THR A 141 -7.46 -5.53 7.89
C THR A 141 -8.61 -6.50 8.15
N MET A 142 -9.49 -6.22 9.11
CA MET A 142 -10.68 -7.04 9.34
C MET A 142 -11.68 -6.99 8.17
N GLN A 143 -11.91 -5.80 7.62
CA GLN A 143 -12.88 -5.60 6.54
C GLN A 143 -12.39 -6.15 5.20
N ILE A 144 -11.10 -6.13 4.92
CA ILE A 144 -10.48 -6.77 3.75
C ILE A 144 -10.82 -8.26 3.71
N MET A 145 -10.75 -8.95 4.84
CA MET A 145 -11.09 -10.38 4.92
C MET A 145 -12.61 -10.65 4.91
N LYS A 146 -13.41 -9.71 5.44
CA LYS A 146 -14.87 -9.88 5.60
C LYS A 146 -15.65 -9.48 4.36
N ASN A 147 -15.30 -8.38 3.74
CA ASN A 147 -16.00 -7.79 2.59
C ASN A 147 -15.04 -6.98 1.71
N PRO A 148 -14.09 -7.63 1.02
CA PRO A 148 -13.10 -6.93 0.19
C PRO A 148 -13.73 -6.16 -0.98
N ALA A 149 -14.87 -6.58 -1.48
CA ALA A 149 -15.56 -5.94 -2.62
C ALA A 149 -16.02 -4.50 -2.33
N GLN A 150 -16.09 -4.09 -1.05
CA GLN A 150 -16.42 -2.70 -0.68
C GLN A 150 -15.30 -1.70 -1.02
N PHE A 151 -14.06 -2.17 -1.19
CA PHE A 151 -12.90 -1.34 -1.49
C PHE A 151 -12.64 -1.26 -2.99
N ASP A 152 -12.35 -0.07 -3.48
CA ASP A 152 -11.89 0.18 -4.85
C ASP A 152 -10.43 0.60 -4.85
N VAL A 153 -10.12 1.82 -4.42
CA VAL A 153 -8.76 2.32 -4.22
C VAL A 153 -8.52 2.55 -2.74
N MET A 154 -7.48 1.93 -2.19
CA MET A 154 -7.06 2.12 -0.80
C MET A 154 -5.83 3.02 -0.76
N LEU A 155 -5.99 4.25 -0.28
CA LEU A 155 -4.92 5.23 -0.10
C LEU A 155 -4.22 4.98 1.23
N CYS A 156 -2.94 4.63 1.19
CA CYS A 156 -2.19 4.19 2.36
C CYS A 156 -0.83 4.91 2.51
N SER A 157 -0.48 5.21 3.76
CA SER A 157 0.89 5.58 4.15
C SER A 157 1.85 4.40 3.93
N ASN A 158 3.16 4.66 3.99
CA ASN A 158 4.17 3.65 3.64
C ASN A 158 4.02 2.36 4.45
N LEU A 159 4.02 2.42 5.77
CA LEU A 159 3.90 1.25 6.64
C LEU A 159 2.53 0.56 6.49
N PHE A 160 1.45 1.32 6.50
CA PHE A 160 0.11 0.74 6.39
C PHE A 160 -0.13 0.13 5.01
N GLY A 161 0.40 0.77 3.96
CA GLY A 161 0.33 0.26 2.60
C GLY A 161 1.12 -1.04 2.41
N ASP A 162 2.23 -1.21 3.11
CA ASP A 162 2.98 -2.47 3.13
C ASP A 162 2.12 -3.62 3.68
N ILE A 163 1.55 -3.41 4.86
CA ILE A 163 0.72 -4.42 5.54
C ILE A 163 -0.54 -4.74 4.72
N VAL A 164 -1.27 -3.69 4.29
CA VAL A 164 -2.53 -3.85 3.54
C VAL A 164 -2.32 -4.51 2.19
N SER A 165 -1.24 -4.15 1.46
CA SER A 165 -0.99 -4.74 0.16
C SER A 165 -0.62 -6.23 0.26
N ASP A 166 0.12 -6.63 1.28
CA ASP A 166 0.47 -8.04 1.49
C ASP A 166 -0.76 -8.85 1.92
N GLU A 167 -1.64 -8.29 2.73
CA GLU A 167 -2.92 -8.92 3.08
C GLU A 167 -3.82 -9.08 1.84
N CYS A 168 -3.95 -8.02 1.02
CA CYS A 168 -4.68 -8.07 -0.24
C CYS A 168 -4.07 -9.10 -1.21
N ALA A 169 -2.75 -9.24 -1.20
CA ALA A 169 -2.05 -10.24 -1.97
C ALA A 169 -2.51 -11.66 -1.63
N MET A 170 -2.62 -11.97 -0.36
CA MET A 170 -3.05 -13.29 0.10
C MET A 170 -4.48 -13.63 -0.32
N MET A 171 -5.36 -12.64 -0.47
CA MET A 171 -6.74 -12.88 -0.94
C MET A 171 -6.81 -13.48 -2.34
N THR A 172 -5.83 -13.20 -3.19
CA THR A 172 -5.83 -13.70 -4.58
C THR A 172 -5.37 -15.16 -4.70
N GLY A 173 -4.84 -15.72 -3.62
CA GLY A 173 -4.32 -17.10 -3.59
C GLY A 173 -2.97 -17.30 -4.27
N SER A 174 -2.36 -16.27 -4.83
CA SER A 174 -1.04 -16.36 -5.48
C SER A 174 -0.26 -15.06 -5.41
N MET A 175 0.79 -15.04 -4.58
CA MET A 175 1.72 -13.91 -4.52
C MET A 175 2.49 -13.68 -5.84
N GLY A 176 2.69 -14.72 -6.65
CA GLY A 176 3.41 -14.64 -7.92
C GLY A 176 2.62 -13.97 -9.05
N LEU A 177 1.32 -13.74 -8.88
CA LEU A 177 0.44 -13.10 -9.87
C LEU A 177 0.18 -11.62 -9.56
N LEU A 178 0.83 -11.04 -8.56
CA LEU A 178 0.60 -9.67 -8.14
C LEU A 178 1.62 -8.74 -8.78
N PRO A 179 1.18 -7.86 -9.68
CA PRO A 179 2.05 -6.82 -10.19
C PRO A 179 2.27 -5.74 -9.13
N SER A 180 3.46 -5.13 -9.15
CA SER A 180 3.80 -3.94 -8.40
C SER A 180 4.38 -2.91 -9.35
N ALA A 181 3.85 -1.69 -9.34
CA ALA A 181 4.40 -0.57 -10.07
C ALA A 181 4.78 0.55 -9.12
N SER A 182 6.04 0.99 -9.17
CA SER A 182 6.50 2.17 -8.44
C SER A 182 6.64 3.32 -9.45
N MET A 183 5.91 4.42 -9.25
CA MET A 183 5.77 5.50 -10.25
C MET A 183 6.14 6.86 -9.69
N ASN A 184 6.59 7.76 -10.57
CA ASN A 184 6.79 9.18 -10.28
C ASN A 184 5.68 10.06 -10.89
N GLU A 185 5.82 11.39 -10.73
CA GLU A 185 4.86 12.37 -11.26
C GLU A 185 4.85 12.41 -12.80
N ASP A 186 5.97 12.11 -13.46
CA ASP A 186 6.10 12.13 -14.92
C ASP A 186 5.53 10.88 -15.60
N GLY A 187 5.01 9.92 -14.83
CA GLY A 187 4.50 8.64 -15.33
C GLY A 187 5.59 7.61 -15.61
N PHE A 188 6.86 7.89 -15.27
CA PHE A 188 7.90 6.86 -15.31
C PHE A 188 7.63 5.82 -14.21
N GLY A 189 7.72 4.53 -14.56
CA GLY A 189 7.41 3.44 -13.66
C GLY A 189 8.44 2.32 -13.66
N LEU A 190 8.74 1.81 -12.47
CA LEU A 190 9.47 0.57 -12.25
C LEU A 190 8.46 -0.53 -11.92
N TYR A 191 8.43 -1.57 -12.75
CA TYR A 191 7.49 -2.67 -12.64
C TYR A 191 8.20 -3.92 -12.14
N GLU A 192 7.64 -4.54 -11.13
CA GLU A 192 8.16 -5.77 -10.54
C GLU A 192 7.01 -6.66 -10.06
N PRO A 193 7.18 -7.99 -10.01
CA PRO A 193 6.22 -8.83 -9.29
C PRO A 193 6.27 -8.46 -7.81
N ALA A 194 5.11 -8.43 -7.15
CA ALA A 194 5.05 -8.24 -5.71
C ALA A 194 5.56 -9.50 -5.02
N VAL A 195 6.85 -9.51 -4.68
CA VAL A 195 7.52 -10.64 -4.04
C VAL A 195 7.93 -10.24 -2.64
N SER A 196 7.44 -10.96 -1.64
CA SER A 196 8.09 -10.97 -0.33
C SER A 196 9.38 -11.79 -0.46
N TYR A 197 10.54 -11.14 -0.29
CA TYR A 197 11.87 -11.73 -0.47
C TYR A 197 12.17 -12.95 0.43
N THR A 198 11.28 -13.31 1.33
CA THR A 198 11.48 -14.41 2.27
C THR A 198 10.91 -15.76 1.79
N HIS A 199 10.11 -15.81 0.71
CA HIS A 199 9.36 -17.02 0.36
C HIS A 199 9.43 -17.47 -1.10
N LEU A 200 10.14 -16.79 -2.00
CA LEU A 200 10.41 -17.28 -3.34
C LEU A 200 11.82 -17.89 -3.41
N THR A 201 11.91 -19.16 -3.10
CA THR A 201 12.96 -19.99 -3.68
C THR A 201 12.51 -20.29 -5.11
N LEU A 202 13.18 -19.68 -6.10
CA LEU A 202 13.09 -20.17 -7.49
C LEU A 202 13.53 -21.64 -7.46
N PRO A 203 12.77 -22.56 -8.08
CA PRO A 203 13.25 -23.91 -8.23
C PRO A 203 14.57 -23.85 -9.01
N THR A 204 15.65 -24.26 -8.38
CA THR A 204 16.93 -24.39 -9.05
C THR A 204 16.76 -25.51 -10.06
N ILE A 205 16.60 -25.18 -11.33
CA ILE A 205 16.64 -26.18 -12.40
C ILE A 205 18.09 -26.55 -12.53
N TYR A 206 18.49 -27.67 -11.93
CA TYR A 206 19.74 -28.31 -12.28
C TYR A 206 19.56 -28.85 -13.70
N SER A 207 20.17 -28.20 -14.69
CA SER A 207 20.42 -28.82 -15.96
C SER A 207 21.43 -29.95 -15.75
N VAL A 208 21.01 -31.18 -15.97
CA VAL A 208 21.88 -32.33 -16.13
C VAL A 208 22.57 -32.29 -17.49
#